data_3189c5094e974d9c6bdc4325f7f4426d
#
_entry.id   3189c5094e974d9c6bdc4325f7f4426d
#
_cell.length_a   1.000
_cell.length_b   1.000
_cell.length_c   1.000
_cell.angle_alpha   90.00
_cell.angle_beta   90.00
_cell.angle_gamma   90.00
#
_symmetry.space_group_name_H-M   'P 1'
#
loop_
_entity.id
_entity.type
_entity.pdbx_description
1 polymer ?
#
loop_
_entity_poly.entity_id
_entity_poly.type
_entity_poly.pdbx_seq_one_letter_code
_entity_poly.pdbx_strand_id
1 'polypeptide(L)'
;MKLTVIGCGRWGTFLAWYLDRLGHAVTLYGREGSARMRRLLEEHKNDLLTLPESVRLTTSLAEAVEAETIVISIGSQNLQGLMNQLAARGVWDKTVVLCMKGLEADTGRRLTEIVRDTLDATNRVAVWLGPGHVQEFTAGVPNCMVIDSADGALKETLADAFAGDLIRFYYGEDLLGNEIGAAAKNVIGIAAGMLDGLSLTTLKGALMSRGTREVARLIAAMGGNELSAYGLCHLGDYEATVFSRHSQNRRFGEAFVRGEPYDKLAEGYYTVRALLTLGTQYGVELPICEAVHSILFEGREPRSALDALFKRERKRELK
;
A
#
# COMPACT_ATOMS: atom_id res chain seq x y z
N MET A 1 -7.83 -20.70 -10.61
CA MET A 1 -8.12 -19.53 -11.49
C MET A 1 -6.93 -19.28 -12.40
N LYS A 2 -7.12 -18.63 -13.56
CA LYS A 2 -6.03 -18.06 -14.37
C LYS A 2 -5.79 -16.61 -13.94
N LEU A 3 -4.60 -16.32 -13.43
CA LEU A 3 -4.26 -15.04 -12.81
C LEU A 3 -3.02 -14.42 -13.47
N THR A 4 -3.01 -13.12 -13.59
CA THR A 4 -1.76 -12.38 -13.90
C THR A 4 -1.41 -11.45 -12.76
N VAL A 5 -0.17 -11.53 -12.27
CA VAL A 5 0.38 -10.53 -11.34
C VAL A 5 1.17 -9.52 -12.17
N ILE A 6 0.75 -8.25 -12.15
CA ILE A 6 1.46 -7.15 -12.80
C ILE A 6 2.36 -6.46 -11.79
N GLY A 7 3.68 -6.60 -11.97
CA GLY A 7 4.71 -6.02 -11.12
C GLY A 7 5.63 -7.06 -10.49
N CYS A 8 6.86 -7.13 -10.95
CA CYS A 8 7.91 -8.06 -10.49
C CYS A 8 8.76 -7.49 -9.35
N GLY A 9 8.16 -6.67 -8.48
CA GLY A 9 8.78 -6.19 -7.24
C GLY A 9 8.76 -7.27 -6.15
N ARG A 10 9.25 -6.93 -4.95
CA ARG A 10 9.28 -7.86 -3.79
C ARG A 10 7.90 -8.47 -3.51
N TRP A 11 6.89 -7.61 -3.40
CA TRP A 11 5.52 -8.04 -3.10
C TRP A 11 4.88 -8.78 -4.27
N GLY A 12 4.97 -8.28 -5.51
CA GLY A 12 4.38 -8.95 -6.67
C GLY A 12 5.01 -10.32 -6.95
N THR A 13 6.32 -10.47 -6.78
CA THR A 13 6.97 -11.81 -6.90
C THR A 13 6.48 -12.76 -5.81
N PHE A 14 6.29 -12.26 -4.57
CA PHE A 14 5.69 -13.06 -3.49
C PHE A 14 4.23 -13.46 -3.82
N LEU A 15 3.42 -12.52 -4.31
CA LEU A 15 2.04 -12.82 -4.69
C LEU A 15 1.98 -13.90 -5.79
N ALA A 16 2.85 -13.84 -6.80
CA ALA A 16 2.92 -14.87 -7.83
C ALA A 16 3.28 -16.24 -7.25
N TRP A 17 4.27 -16.29 -6.38
CA TRP A 17 4.67 -17.51 -5.67
C TRP A 17 3.55 -18.05 -4.77
N TYR A 18 2.88 -17.17 -4.02
CA TYR A 18 1.83 -17.57 -3.09
C TYR A 18 0.59 -18.08 -3.81
N LEU A 19 0.15 -17.41 -4.87
CA LEU A 19 -1.02 -17.80 -5.65
C LEU A 19 -0.77 -19.11 -6.41
N ASP A 20 0.44 -19.34 -6.93
CA ASP A 20 0.83 -20.62 -7.53
C ASP A 20 0.79 -21.76 -6.49
N ARG A 21 1.29 -21.53 -5.28
CA ARG A 21 1.22 -22.47 -4.16
C ARG A 21 -0.22 -22.87 -3.80
N LEU A 22 -1.20 -21.97 -4.03
CA LEU A 22 -2.63 -22.27 -3.86
C LEU A 22 -3.23 -23.04 -5.05
N GLY A 23 -2.44 -23.40 -6.07
CA GLY A 23 -2.87 -24.17 -7.23
C GLY A 23 -3.49 -23.33 -8.34
N HIS A 24 -3.27 -22.02 -8.37
CA HIS A 24 -3.69 -21.16 -9.47
C HIS A 24 -2.70 -21.20 -10.63
N ALA A 25 -3.19 -21.00 -11.87
CA ALA A 25 -2.33 -20.81 -13.04
C ALA A 25 -1.87 -19.33 -13.10
N VAL A 26 -0.62 -19.07 -12.73
CA VAL A 26 -0.11 -17.72 -12.51
C VAL A 26 0.87 -17.28 -13.61
N THR A 27 0.65 -16.07 -14.14
CA THR A 27 1.61 -15.36 -14.97
C THR A 27 2.14 -14.14 -14.19
N LEU A 28 3.44 -13.96 -14.14
CA LEU A 28 4.07 -12.77 -13.57
C LEU A 28 4.58 -11.86 -14.71
N TYR A 29 4.02 -10.67 -14.77
CA TYR A 29 4.44 -9.66 -15.73
C TYR A 29 5.42 -8.65 -15.11
N GLY A 30 6.52 -8.40 -15.80
CA GLY A 30 7.43 -7.31 -15.55
C GLY A 30 7.74 -6.53 -16.84
N ARG A 31 7.98 -5.22 -16.73
CA ARG A 31 8.29 -4.38 -17.91
C ARG A 31 9.55 -4.89 -18.60
N GLU A 32 9.55 -4.82 -19.92
CA GLU A 32 10.75 -4.99 -20.72
C GLU A 32 11.85 -4.03 -20.26
N GLY A 33 13.07 -4.47 -20.20
CA GLY A 33 14.23 -3.70 -19.70
C GLY A 33 14.33 -3.59 -18.17
N SER A 34 13.34 -4.07 -17.40
CA SER A 34 13.45 -4.12 -15.93
C SER A 34 14.56 -5.07 -15.49
N ALA A 35 15.54 -4.58 -14.73
CA ALA A 35 16.61 -5.40 -14.17
C ALA A 35 16.06 -6.54 -13.26
N ARG A 36 14.96 -6.29 -12.55
CA ARG A 36 14.31 -7.31 -11.72
C ARG A 36 13.67 -8.40 -12.58
N MET A 37 13.02 -8.03 -13.69
CA MET A 37 12.40 -9.01 -14.59
C MET A 37 13.45 -9.81 -15.33
N ARG A 38 14.53 -9.20 -15.77
CA ARG A 38 15.67 -9.88 -16.40
C ARG A 38 16.21 -10.97 -15.47
N ARG A 39 16.49 -10.61 -14.21
CA ARG A 39 16.96 -11.58 -13.22
C ARG A 39 15.99 -12.75 -13.00
N LEU A 40 14.67 -12.47 -12.95
CA LEU A 40 13.66 -13.51 -12.82
C LEU A 40 13.63 -14.44 -14.06
N LEU A 41 13.81 -13.90 -15.26
CA LEU A 41 13.89 -14.69 -16.50
C LEU A 41 15.15 -15.57 -16.54
N GLU A 42 16.27 -15.09 -15.98
CA GLU A 42 17.56 -15.79 -15.97
C GLU A 42 17.65 -16.81 -14.84
N GLU A 43 17.17 -16.47 -13.65
CA GLU A 43 17.45 -17.21 -12.42
C GLU A 43 16.20 -17.77 -11.73
N HIS A 44 14.97 -17.41 -12.16
CA HIS A 44 13.71 -17.70 -11.47
C HIS A 44 13.68 -17.31 -9.99
N LYS A 45 14.54 -16.37 -9.54
CA LYS A 45 14.62 -15.94 -8.15
C LYS A 45 14.88 -14.44 -8.00
N ASN A 46 14.52 -13.93 -6.84
CA ASN A 46 14.98 -12.64 -6.34
C ASN A 46 15.72 -12.82 -4.99
N ASP A 47 15.98 -11.74 -4.27
CA ASP A 47 16.71 -11.80 -2.97
C ASP A 47 15.92 -12.49 -1.85
N LEU A 48 14.63 -12.80 -2.04
CA LEU A 48 13.73 -13.26 -0.99
C LEU A 48 13.17 -14.66 -1.22
N LEU A 49 12.98 -15.05 -2.49
CA LEU A 49 12.37 -16.33 -2.84
C LEU A 49 12.76 -16.79 -4.25
N THR A 50 12.60 -18.08 -4.49
CA THR A 50 12.67 -18.70 -5.81
C THR A 50 11.26 -18.98 -6.30
N LEU A 51 10.96 -18.60 -7.53
CA LEU A 51 9.68 -18.90 -8.18
C LEU A 51 9.67 -20.34 -8.69
N PRO A 52 8.55 -21.07 -8.53
CA PRO A 52 8.34 -22.33 -9.21
C PRO A 52 8.35 -22.16 -10.74
N GLU A 53 8.72 -23.21 -11.48
CA GLU A 53 8.69 -23.20 -12.94
C GLU A 53 7.26 -23.13 -13.51
N SER A 54 6.26 -23.48 -12.71
CA SER A 54 4.84 -23.33 -13.02
C SER A 54 4.39 -21.88 -13.17
N VAL A 55 5.10 -20.93 -12.55
CA VAL A 55 4.84 -19.49 -12.71
C VAL A 55 5.41 -19.01 -14.04
N ARG A 56 4.51 -18.71 -14.99
CA ARG A 56 4.90 -18.16 -16.29
C ARG A 56 5.43 -16.73 -16.14
N LEU A 57 6.57 -16.45 -16.74
CA LEU A 57 7.15 -15.10 -16.78
C LEU A 57 6.92 -14.46 -18.16
N THR A 58 6.49 -13.18 -18.19
CA THR A 58 6.30 -12.46 -19.45
C THR A 58 6.65 -10.98 -19.33
N THR A 59 7.15 -10.42 -20.43
CA THR A 59 7.28 -8.96 -20.61
C THR A 59 6.23 -8.39 -21.57
N SER A 60 5.36 -9.25 -22.12
CA SER A 60 4.27 -8.85 -23.01
C SER A 60 3.05 -8.44 -22.21
N LEU A 61 2.67 -7.16 -22.24
CA LEU A 61 1.45 -6.69 -21.60
C LEU A 61 0.20 -7.27 -22.27
N ALA A 62 0.26 -7.62 -23.58
CA ALA A 62 -0.83 -8.29 -24.28
C ALA A 62 -1.11 -9.66 -23.68
N GLU A 63 -0.08 -10.47 -23.40
CA GLU A 63 -0.24 -11.75 -22.71
C GLU A 63 -0.71 -11.59 -21.25
N ALA A 64 -0.23 -10.52 -20.57
CA ALA A 64 -0.59 -10.25 -19.18
C ALA A 64 -2.10 -10.00 -18.99
N VAL A 65 -2.79 -9.43 -19.97
CA VAL A 65 -4.22 -9.12 -19.91
C VAL A 65 -5.13 -10.26 -20.40
N GLU A 66 -4.59 -11.39 -20.80
CA GLU A 66 -5.40 -12.55 -21.18
C GLU A 66 -6.13 -13.18 -19.98
N ALA A 67 -5.55 -13.10 -18.79
CA ALA A 67 -6.15 -13.66 -17.59
C ALA A 67 -7.46 -12.93 -17.21
N GLU A 68 -8.38 -13.66 -16.59
CA GLU A 68 -9.65 -13.11 -16.08
C GLU A 68 -9.41 -12.20 -14.85
N THR A 69 -8.39 -12.52 -14.04
CA THR A 69 -8.05 -11.78 -12.84
C THR A 69 -6.64 -11.20 -12.96
N ILE A 70 -6.53 -9.90 -12.77
CA ILE A 70 -5.28 -9.13 -12.86
C ILE A 70 -4.96 -8.56 -11.47
N VAL A 71 -3.93 -9.08 -10.82
CA VAL A 71 -3.44 -8.64 -9.51
C VAL A 71 -2.32 -7.62 -9.75
N ILE A 72 -2.47 -6.39 -9.25
CA ILE A 72 -1.54 -5.29 -9.53
C ILE A 72 -0.71 -4.96 -8.29
N SER A 73 0.62 -5.02 -8.43
CA SER A 73 1.61 -4.74 -7.39
C SER A 73 2.79 -3.91 -7.92
N ILE A 74 2.51 -2.66 -8.22
CA ILE A 74 3.49 -1.66 -8.71
C ILE A 74 3.60 -0.48 -7.74
N GLY A 75 4.46 0.50 -8.01
CA GLY A 75 4.41 1.79 -7.29
C GLY A 75 3.09 2.51 -7.58
N SER A 76 2.43 3.05 -6.56
CA SER A 76 1.09 3.65 -6.66
C SER A 76 1.03 4.76 -7.72
N GLN A 77 2.07 5.57 -7.84
CA GLN A 77 2.16 6.67 -8.81
C GLN A 77 2.24 6.22 -10.28
N ASN A 78 2.47 4.94 -10.53
CA ASN A 78 2.51 4.39 -11.89
C ASN A 78 1.15 3.80 -12.33
N LEU A 79 0.14 3.79 -11.45
CA LEU A 79 -1.12 3.12 -11.72
C LEU A 79 -1.87 3.78 -12.88
N GLN A 80 -2.01 5.12 -12.90
CA GLN A 80 -2.70 5.83 -13.99
C GLN A 80 -2.08 5.50 -15.35
N GLY A 81 -0.75 5.47 -15.44
CA GLY A 81 -0.04 5.13 -16.68
C GLY A 81 -0.30 3.67 -17.12
N LEU A 82 -0.39 2.74 -16.17
CA LEU A 82 -0.77 1.36 -16.46
C LEU A 82 -2.23 1.28 -16.92
N MET A 83 -3.16 1.93 -16.23
CA MET A 83 -4.58 1.93 -16.60
C MET A 83 -4.80 2.48 -18.01
N ASN A 84 -4.13 3.56 -18.38
CA ASN A 84 -4.18 4.09 -19.74
C ASN A 84 -3.70 3.07 -20.80
N GLN A 85 -2.67 2.29 -20.48
CA GLN A 85 -2.19 1.23 -21.37
C GLN A 85 -3.17 0.05 -21.49
N LEU A 86 -3.88 -0.28 -20.42
CA LEU A 86 -4.91 -1.32 -20.40
C LEU A 86 -6.16 -0.87 -21.17
N ALA A 87 -6.61 0.37 -20.94
CA ALA A 87 -7.73 0.97 -21.66
C ALA A 87 -7.48 1.01 -23.18
N ALA A 88 -6.27 1.42 -23.60
CA ALA A 88 -5.89 1.44 -25.02
C ALA A 88 -5.88 0.04 -25.68
N ARG A 89 -5.86 -1.04 -24.87
CA ARG A 89 -5.97 -2.43 -25.33
C ARG A 89 -7.40 -2.97 -25.28
N GLY A 90 -8.35 -2.14 -24.88
CA GLY A 90 -9.74 -2.56 -24.76
C GLY A 90 -9.94 -3.64 -23.68
N VAL A 91 -9.30 -3.51 -22.53
CA VAL A 91 -9.48 -4.44 -21.41
C VAL A 91 -10.87 -4.27 -20.82
N TRP A 92 -11.66 -5.34 -20.86
CA TRP A 92 -13.04 -5.39 -20.37
C TRP A 92 -13.32 -6.73 -19.68
N ASP A 93 -14.36 -6.78 -18.86
CA ASP A 93 -14.84 -7.97 -18.12
C ASP A 93 -13.74 -8.69 -17.33
N LYS A 94 -12.86 -7.88 -16.68
CA LYS A 94 -11.79 -8.39 -15.83
C LYS A 94 -12.05 -8.10 -14.36
N THR A 95 -11.46 -8.90 -13.51
CA THR A 95 -11.31 -8.59 -12.08
C THR A 95 -9.93 -7.98 -11.87
N VAL A 96 -9.88 -6.74 -11.37
CA VAL A 96 -8.64 -6.03 -11.03
C VAL A 96 -8.48 -6.00 -9.52
N VAL A 97 -7.40 -6.59 -9.00
CA VAL A 97 -7.09 -6.64 -7.56
C VAL A 97 -5.88 -5.76 -7.29
N LEU A 98 -6.06 -4.69 -6.52
CA LEU A 98 -4.99 -3.75 -6.19
C LEU A 98 -4.30 -4.13 -4.87
N CYS A 99 -2.99 -4.35 -4.90
CA CYS A 99 -2.18 -4.71 -3.74
C CYS A 99 -1.23 -3.58 -3.30
N MET A 100 -1.44 -2.36 -3.79
CA MET A 100 -0.65 -1.19 -3.43
C MET A 100 -1.29 -0.42 -2.30
N LYS A 101 -0.47 0.29 -1.53
CA LYS A 101 -0.87 1.08 -0.36
C LYS A 101 -0.45 2.53 -0.60
N GLY A 102 -1.27 3.27 -1.31
CA GLY A 102 -0.98 4.67 -1.68
C GLY A 102 -2.18 5.38 -2.26
N LEU A 103 -1.99 6.66 -2.57
CA LEU A 103 -2.95 7.55 -3.23
C LEU A 103 -2.23 8.24 -4.38
N GLU A 104 -2.96 8.76 -5.36
CA GLU A 104 -2.39 9.64 -6.38
C GLU A 104 -1.92 10.95 -5.73
N ALA A 105 -0.64 11.27 -5.86
CA ALA A 105 0.01 12.32 -5.05
C ALA A 105 -0.62 13.71 -5.21
N ASP A 106 -0.99 14.08 -6.44
CA ASP A 106 -1.41 15.45 -6.75
C ASP A 106 -2.90 15.69 -6.53
N THR A 107 -3.73 14.65 -6.60
CA THR A 107 -5.19 14.77 -6.52
C THR A 107 -5.78 14.17 -5.24
N GLY A 108 -5.06 13.27 -4.58
CA GLY A 108 -5.59 12.48 -3.47
C GLY A 108 -6.54 11.34 -3.90
N ARG A 109 -6.72 11.08 -5.21
CA ARG A 109 -7.60 9.99 -5.68
C ARG A 109 -7.13 8.65 -5.14
N ARG A 110 -8.10 7.82 -4.74
CA ARG A 110 -7.87 6.44 -4.35
C ARG A 110 -7.55 5.60 -5.59
N LEU A 111 -6.80 4.54 -5.39
CA LEU A 111 -6.36 3.70 -6.50
C LEU A 111 -7.53 2.99 -7.20
N THR A 112 -8.59 2.64 -6.46
CA THR A 112 -9.81 2.07 -7.04
C THR A 112 -10.58 3.08 -7.90
N GLU A 113 -10.54 4.37 -7.57
CA GLU A 113 -11.12 5.44 -8.40
C GLU A 113 -10.38 5.56 -9.73
N ILE A 114 -9.04 5.52 -9.71
CA ILE A 114 -8.24 5.53 -10.94
C ILE A 114 -8.63 4.39 -11.88
N VAL A 115 -8.83 3.18 -11.35
CA VAL A 115 -9.24 2.03 -12.17
C VAL A 115 -10.64 2.25 -12.76
N ARG A 116 -11.62 2.66 -11.93
CA ARG A 116 -13.02 2.88 -12.36
C ARG A 116 -13.16 4.00 -13.37
N ASP A 117 -12.38 5.07 -13.21
CA ASP A 117 -12.45 6.23 -14.10
C ASP A 117 -11.78 5.97 -15.45
N THR A 118 -10.88 4.97 -15.53
CA THR A 118 -10.05 4.75 -16.71
C THR A 118 -10.44 3.51 -17.50
N LEU A 119 -10.85 2.43 -16.85
CA LEU A 119 -11.22 1.18 -17.52
C LEU A 119 -12.74 1.11 -17.77
N ASP A 120 -13.12 0.24 -18.70
CA ASP A 120 -14.52 -0.06 -18.97
C ASP A 120 -15.27 -0.49 -17.70
N ALA A 121 -16.53 -0.06 -17.55
CA ALA A 121 -17.37 -0.31 -16.38
C ALA A 121 -17.69 -1.79 -16.12
N THR A 122 -17.46 -2.67 -17.09
CA THR A 122 -17.57 -4.13 -16.90
C THR A 122 -16.47 -4.69 -16.01
N ASN A 123 -15.35 -3.96 -15.85
CA ASN A 123 -14.26 -4.40 -15.00
C ASN A 123 -14.63 -4.23 -13.52
N ARG A 124 -14.44 -5.29 -12.74
CA ARG A 124 -14.65 -5.27 -11.29
C ARG A 124 -13.35 -4.98 -10.57
N VAL A 125 -13.42 -4.22 -9.49
CA VAL A 125 -12.24 -3.79 -8.74
C VAL A 125 -12.34 -4.23 -7.29
N ALA A 126 -11.25 -4.77 -6.77
CA ALA A 126 -11.05 -5.09 -5.36
C ALA A 126 -9.67 -4.65 -4.88
N VAL A 127 -9.50 -4.55 -3.57
CA VAL A 127 -8.21 -4.33 -2.92
C VAL A 127 -7.81 -5.53 -2.07
N TRP A 128 -6.53 -5.83 -2.03
CA TRP A 128 -5.90 -6.78 -1.11
C TRP A 128 -4.88 -6.03 -0.26
N LEU A 129 -5.25 -5.74 0.98
CA LEU A 129 -4.52 -4.87 1.89
C LEU A 129 -4.29 -5.54 3.25
N GLY A 130 -3.48 -4.93 4.10
CA GLY A 130 -3.22 -5.39 5.46
C GLY A 130 -1.74 -5.64 5.74
N PRO A 131 -1.40 -6.10 6.96
CA PRO A 131 -0.04 -6.31 7.41
C PRO A 131 0.64 -7.49 6.74
N GLY A 132 1.97 -7.43 6.65
CA GLY A 132 2.81 -8.55 6.24
C GLY A 132 4.10 -8.14 5.56
N HIS A 133 5.11 -8.95 5.81
CA HIS A 133 6.41 -8.86 5.14
C HIS A 133 6.69 -10.15 4.38
N VAL A 134 7.24 -10.02 3.18
CA VAL A 134 7.59 -11.18 2.35
C VAL A 134 8.51 -12.14 3.12
N GLN A 135 9.48 -11.61 3.89
CA GLN A 135 10.41 -12.42 4.66
C GLN A 135 9.73 -13.30 5.72
N GLU A 136 8.66 -12.79 6.35
CA GLU A 136 7.90 -13.53 7.36
C GLU A 136 7.06 -14.62 6.71
N PHE A 137 6.33 -14.28 5.63
CA PHE A 137 5.56 -15.26 4.88
C PHE A 137 6.42 -16.37 4.29
N THR A 138 7.59 -16.05 3.74
CA THR A 138 8.51 -17.06 3.20
C THR A 138 9.15 -17.92 4.30
N ALA A 139 9.21 -17.42 5.54
CA ALA A 139 9.59 -18.18 6.73
C ALA A 139 8.44 -18.99 7.34
N GLY A 140 7.25 -18.96 6.73
CA GLY A 140 6.07 -19.70 7.19
C GLY A 140 5.28 -19.02 8.32
N VAL A 141 5.53 -17.74 8.60
CA VAL A 141 4.76 -16.98 9.60
C VAL A 141 3.47 -16.46 8.98
N PRO A 142 2.29 -16.91 9.44
CA PRO A 142 1.03 -16.48 8.88
C PRO A 142 0.62 -15.09 9.36
N ASN A 143 -0.24 -14.41 8.59
CA ASN A 143 -0.81 -13.13 9.00
C ASN A 143 -2.26 -12.99 8.50
N CYS A 144 -2.95 -11.93 8.97
CA CYS A 144 -4.29 -11.58 8.56
C CYS A 144 -4.27 -10.41 7.59
N MET A 145 -5.07 -10.48 6.53
CA MET A 145 -5.20 -9.42 5.54
C MET A 145 -6.69 -9.15 5.22
N VAL A 146 -6.97 -8.13 4.45
CA VAL A 146 -8.32 -7.72 4.05
C VAL A 146 -8.45 -7.80 2.53
N ILE A 147 -9.53 -8.41 2.08
CA ILE A 147 -10.08 -8.23 0.74
C ILE A 147 -11.26 -7.29 0.87
N ASP A 148 -11.31 -6.22 0.07
CA ASP A 148 -12.44 -5.31 0.02
C ASP A 148 -12.80 -4.92 -1.41
N SER A 149 -14.09 -4.69 -1.64
CA SER A 149 -14.66 -4.28 -2.91
C SER A 149 -16.06 -3.69 -2.67
N ALA A 150 -16.52 -2.84 -3.55
CA ALA A 150 -17.92 -2.44 -3.58
C ALA A 150 -18.86 -3.60 -4.01
N ASP A 151 -18.33 -4.64 -4.64
CA ASP A 151 -19.04 -5.86 -5.03
C ASP A 151 -18.83 -6.94 -3.94
N GLY A 152 -19.89 -7.22 -3.16
CA GLY A 152 -19.85 -8.17 -2.05
C GLY A 152 -19.54 -9.60 -2.50
N ALA A 153 -20.14 -10.06 -3.60
CA ALA A 153 -19.91 -11.41 -4.13
C ALA A 153 -18.46 -11.58 -4.63
N LEU A 154 -17.90 -10.52 -5.20
CA LEU A 154 -16.49 -10.50 -5.59
C LEU A 154 -15.56 -10.64 -4.38
N LYS A 155 -15.85 -9.94 -3.27
CA LYS A 155 -15.06 -10.06 -2.03
C LYS A 155 -14.98 -11.49 -1.54
N GLU A 156 -16.13 -12.15 -1.42
CA GLU A 156 -16.22 -13.55 -0.97
C GLU A 156 -15.44 -14.48 -1.90
N THR A 157 -15.67 -14.36 -3.20
CA THR A 157 -14.98 -15.18 -4.21
C THR A 157 -13.46 -15.04 -4.14
N LEU A 158 -12.95 -13.80 -3.99
CA LEU A 158 -11.50 -13.55 -3.93
C LEU A 158 -10.91 -14.01 -2.59
N ALA A 159 -11.61 -13.77 -1.48
CA ALA A 159 -11.11 -14.18 -0.18
C ALA A 159 -11.03 -15.71 -0.08
N ASP A 160 -12.03 -16.45 -0.58
CA ASP A 160 -12.02 -17.91 -0.62
C ASP A 160 -10.93 -18.45 -1.55
N ALA A 161 -10.74 -17.79 -2.72
CA ALA A 161 -9.75 -18.24 -3.70
C ALA A 161 -8.30 -17.97 -3.24
N PHE A 162 -8.08 -16.93 -2.44
CA PHE A 162 -6.74 -16.49 -2.03
C PHE A 162 -6.38 -16.86 -0.60
N ALA A 163 -7.31 -17.36 0.20
CA ALA A 163 -7.02 -17.85 1.55
C ALA A 163 -6.16 -19.10 1.53
N GLY A 164 -5.25 -19.21 2.50
CA GLY A 164 -4.38 -20.36 2.66
C GLY A 164 -3.72 -20.39 4.03
N ASP A 165 -2.73 -21.24 4.19
CA ASP A 165 -1.99 -21.44 5.43
C ASP A 165 -1.21 -20.20 5.91
N LEU A 166 -0.81 -19.32 4.97
CA LEU A 166 -0.05 -18.12 5.27
C LEU A 166 -0.92 -16.87 5.42
N ILE A 167 -2.07 -16.81 4.75
CA ILE A 167 -2.90 -15.60 4.76
C ILE A 167 -4.34 -15.97 5.07
N ARG A 168 -4.84 -15.45 6.21
CA ARG A 168 -6.25 -15.42 6.54
C ARG A 168 -6.85 -14.10 6.10
N PHE A 169 -7.90 -14.14 5.29
CA PHE A 169 -8.61 -12.93 4.89
C PHE A 169 -9.79 -12.61 5.80
N TYR A 170 -10.01 -11.30 5.96
CA TYR A 170 -11.23 -10.72 6.46
C TYR A 170 -11.91 -9.93 5.33
N TYR A 171 -13.21 -9.93 5.31
CA TYR A 171 -14.00 -9.12 4.38
C TYR A 171 -13.99 -7.67 4.85
N GLY A 172 -13.55 -6.75 3.97
CA GLY A 172 -13.67 -5.33 4.21
C GLY A 172 -15.12 -4.87 4.04
N GLU A 173 -15.55 -3.91 4.82
CA GLU A 173 -16.89 -3.31 4.76
C GLU A 173 -16.86 -1.79 4.54
N ASP A 174 -15.66 -1.24 4.35
CA ASP A 174 -15.43 0.17 4.08
C ASP A 174 -14.21 0.32 3.17
N LEU A 175 -14.45 0.17 1.88
CA LEU A 175 -13.41 0.26 0.85
C LEU A 175 -12.65 1.59 0.92
N LEU A 176 -13.37 2.71 1.17
CA LEU A 176 -12.77 4.03 1.32
C LEU A 176 -11.80 4.06 2.51
N GLY A 177 -12.27 3.68 3.69
CA GLY A 177 -11.47 3.71 4.91
C GLY A 177 -10.28 2.75 4.86
N ASN A 178 -10.44 1.57 4.24
CA ASN A 178 -9.36 0.61 4.05
C ASN A 178 -8.26 1.15 3.11
N GLU A 179 -8.62 1.83 2.01
CA GLU A 179 -7.65 2.44 1.10
C GLU A 179 -6.92 3.64 1.75
N ILE A 180 -7.67 4.56 2.39
CA ILE A 180 -7.09 5.72 3.08
C ILE A 180 -6.19 5.27 4.23
N GLY A 181 -6.65 4.34 5.05
CA GLY A 181 -5.88 3.78 6.16
C GLY A 181 -4.57 3.13 5.71
N ALA A 182 -4.64 2.27 4.68
CA ALA A 182 -3.47 1.60 4.12
C ALA A 182 -2.45 2.58 3.49
N ALA A 183 -2.92 3.67 2.90
CA ALA A 183 -2.05 4.72 2.38
C ALA A 183 -1.42 5.53 3.51
N ALA A 184 -2.23 6.03 4.44
CA ALA A 184 -1.81 6.93 5.51
C ALA A 184 -0.77 6.31 6.46
N LYS A 185 -0.86 5.00 6.73
CA LYS A 185 0.13 4.32 7.58
C LYS A 185 1.57 4.51 7.10
N ASN A 186 1.78 4.69 5.80
CA ASN A 186 3.11 4.89 5.23
C ASN A 186 3.72 6.24 5.66
N VAL A 187 2.89 7.27 5.84
CA VAL A 187 3.31 8.57 6.38
C VAL A 187 3.65 8.44 7.87
N ILE A 188 2.83 7.70 8.63
CA ILE A 188 3.13 7.40 10.04
C ILE A 188 4.45 6.61 10.16
N GLY A 189 4.71 5.71 9.19
CA GLY A 189 5.99 5.00 9.09
C GLY A 189 7.19 5.93 8.88
N ILE A 190 7.07 6.96 8.04
CA ILE A 190 8.11 7.99 7.86
C ILE A 190 8.31 8.75 9.16
N ALA A 191 7.24 9.23 9.81
CA ALA A 191 7.31 9.92 11.09
C ALA A 191 7.99 9.07 12.17
N ALA A 192 7.67 7.78 12.24
CA ALA A 192 8.31 6.84 13.17
C ALA A 192 9.82 6.70 12.91
N GLY A 193 10.22 6.67 11.63
CA GLY A 193 11.63 6.68 11.25
C GLY A 193 12.34 7.97 11.62
N MET A 194 11.69 9.13 11.45
CA MET A 194 12.22 10.41 11.91
C MET A 194 12.46 10.41 13.43
N LEU A 195 11.53 9.87 14.23
CA LEU A 195 11.71 9.71 15.67
C LEU A 195 12.89 8.78 16.01
N ASP A 196 13.08 7.69 15.28
CA ASP A 196 14.23 6.82 15.47
C ASP A 196 15.54 7.54 15.15
N GLY A 197 15.61 8.26 14.04
CA GLY A 197 16.79 9.04 13.65
C GLY A 197 17.16 10.16 14.64
N LEU A 198 16.16 10.70 15.34
CA LEU A 198 16.34 11.70 16.41
C LEU A 198 16.58 11.09 17.79
N SER A 199 16.62 9.77 17.93
CA SER A 199 16.71 9.04 19.22
C SER A 199 15.51 9.29 20.15
N LEU A 200 14.30 9.46 19.60
CA LEU A 200 13.06 9.76 20.30
C LEU A 200 12.05 8.59 20.18
N THR A 201 12.54 7.36 20.15
CA THR A 201 11.75 6.14 19.91
C THR A 201 10.57 5.96 20.87
N THR A 202 10.68 6.44 22.10
CA THR A 202 9.60 6.37 23.11
C THR A 202 8.33 7.11 22.70
N LEU A 203 8.43 8.08 21.77
CA LEU A 203 7.27 8.83 21.28
C LEU A 203 6.43 8.05 20.25
N LYS A 204 6.88 6.89 19.78
CA LYS A 204 6.12 6.10 18.79
C LYS A 204 4.74 5.67 19.29
N GLY A 205 4.58 5.40 20.59
CA GLY A 205 3.26 5.11 21.16
C GLY A 205 2.27 6.27 20.98
N ALA A 206 2.72 7.49 21.30
CA ALA A 206 1.91 8.70 21.08
C ALA A 206 1.65 8.94 19.58
N LEU A 207 2.67 8.75 18.74
CA LEU A 207 2.54 8.86 17.28
C LEU A 207 1.47 7.90 16.74
N MET A 208 1.49 6.65 17.15
CA MET A 208 0.50 5.64 16.72
C MET A 208 -0.92 6.03 17.13
N SER A 209 -1.12 6.37 18.41
CA SER A 209 -2.43 6.77 18.94
C SER A 209 -2.96 8.03 18.22
N ARG A 210 -2.15 9.07 18.12
CA ARG A 210 -2.57 10.34 17.51
C ARG A 210 -2.68 10.25 16.00
N GLY A 211 -1.80 9.52 15.33
CA GLY A 211 -1.85 9.25 13.90
C GLY A 211 -3.10 8.47 13.50
N THR A 212 -3.44 7.41 14.25
CA THR A 212 -4.70 6.67 14.02
C THR A 212 -5.91 7.59 14.16
N ARG A 213 -5.95 8.45 15.18
CA ARG A 213 -7.07 9.39 15.37
C ARG A 213 -7.15 10.44 14.28
N GLU A 214 -6.00 10.92 13.78
CA GLU A 214 -5.92 11.87 12.66
C GLU A 214 -6.54 11.25 11.39
N VAL A 215 -6.16 10.03 11.07
CA VAL A 215 -6.68 9.28 9.90
C VAL A 215 -8.15 8.92 10.06
N ALA A 216 -8.58 8.53 11.27
CA ALA A 216 -9.99 8.24 11.56
C ALA A 216 -10.89 9.46 11.25
N ARG A 217 -10.46 10.67 11.65
CA ARG A 217 -11.21 11.91 11.33
C ARG A 217 -11.30 12.17 9.83
N LEU A 218 -10.21 11.94 9.11
CA LEU A 218 -10.21 12.11 7.64
C LEU A 218 -11.18 11.11 6.99
N ILE A 219 -11.11 9.83 7.37
CA ILE A 219 -12.01 8.79 6.85
C ILE A 219 -13.47 9.17 7.11
N ALA A 220 -13.82 9.60 8.33
CA ALA A 220 -15.17 10.03 8.68
C ALA A 220 -15.62 11.24 7.85
N ALA A 221 -14.78 12.23 7.68
CA ALA A 221 -15.10 13.42 6.88
C ALA A 221 -15.29 13.10 5.38
N MET A 222 -14.62 12.07 4.87
CA MET A 222 -14.79 11.56 3.51
C MET A 222 -16.03 10.67 3.35
N GLY A 223 -16.77 10.40 4.42
CA GLY A 223 -17.99 9.56 4.41
C GLY A 223 -17.73 8.06 4.64
N GLY A 224 -16.53 7.67 5.05
CA GLY A 224 -16.18 6.32 5.47
C GLY A 224 -16.44 6.08 6.96
N ASN A 225 -16.15 4.86 7.40
CA ASN A 225 -16.25 4.47 8.81
C ASN A 225 -14.94 4.78 9.53
N GLU A 226 -14.97 5.67 10.53
CA GLU A 226 -13.76 6.02 11.31
C GLU A 226 -13.09 4.81 11.98
N LEU A 227 -13.85 3.74 12.27
CA LEU A 227 -13.31 2.51 12.84
C LEU A 227 -12.37 1.77 11.91
N SER A 228 -12.42 2.01 10.59
CA SER A 228 -11.48 1.43 9.62
C SER A 228 -10.02 1.81 9.90
N ALA A 229 -9.78 2.97 10.52
CA ALA A 229 -8.44 3.37 10.96
C ALA A 229 -7.88 2.47 12.08
N TYR A 230 -8.72 1.77 12.82
CA TYR A 230 -8.31 0.85 13.88
C TYR A 230 -8.19 -0.60 13.38
N GLY A 231 -8.55 -0.85 12.12
CA GLY A 231 -8.51 -2.17 11.47
C GLY A 231 -7.12 -2.57 10.95
N LEU A 232 -7.11 -3.73 10.29
CA LEU A 232 -5.89 -4.36 9.74
C LEU A 232 -5.17 -3.50 8.69
N CYS A 233 -5.90 -2.64 7.96
CA CYS A 233 -5.31 -1.83 6.90
C CYS A 233 -4.49 -0.63 7.41
N HIS A 234 -4.72 -0.19 8.66
CA HIS A 234 -4.01 0.96 9.23
C HIS A 234 -3.33 0.60 10.56
N LEU A 235 -4.03 0.64 11.71
CA LEU A 235 -3.42 0.34 13.02
C LEU A 235 -2.84 -1.07 13.06
N GLY A 236 -3.53 -2.06 12.50
CA GLY A 236 -3.07 -3.44 12.43
C GLY A 236 -1.79 -3.65 11.60
N ASP A 237 -1.47 -2.72 10.69
CA ASP A 237 -0.26 -2.74 9.89
C ASP A 237 0.90 -1.91 10.51
N TYR A 238 0.73 -1.39 11.72
CA TYR A 238 1.77 -0.55 12.37
C TYR A 238 2.97 -1.36 12.84
N GLU A 239 2.81 -2.61 13.28
CA GLU A 239 3.95 -3.47 13.62
C GLU A 239 4.89 -3.60 12.42
N ALA A 240 4.34 -3.94 11.25
CA ALA A 240 5.10 -4.05 10.02
C ALA A 240 5.61 -2.69 9.47
N THR A 241 5.19 -1.55 10.00
CA THR A 241 5.48 -0.22 9.44
C THR A 241 6.29 0.65 10.39
N VAL A 242 5.90 0.74 11.67
CA VAL A 242 6.47 1.63 12.68
C VAL A 242 7.70 1.00 13.36
N PHE A 243 7.65 -0.31 13.62
CA PHE A 243 8.69 -1.02 14.36
C PHE A 243 9.60 -1.86 13.47
N SER A 244 9.09 -2.38 12.37
CA SER A 244 9.82 -3.29 11.52
C SER A 244 11.06 -2.65 10.86
N ARG A 245 12.21 -3.33 10.99
CA ARG A 245 13.44 -3.00 10.25
C ARG A 245 13.29 -3.16 8.73
N HIS A 246 12.25 -3.84 8.26
CA HIS A 246 11.99 -4.08 6.85
C HIS A 246 11.14 -2.98 6.20
N SER A 247 10.53 -2.08 6.99
CA SER A 247 9.73 -0.96 6.49
C SER A 247 10.58 0.06 5.74
N GLN A 248 10.30 0.25 4.44
CA GLN A 248 11.00 1.23 3.62
C GLN A 248 10.66 2.67 4.03
N ASN A 249 9.41 2.92 4.42
CA ASN A 249 9.00 4.25 4.89
C ASN A 249 9.71 4.64 6.19
N ARG A 250 9.80 3.74 7.17
CA ARG A 250 10.53 3.98 8.42
C ARG A 250 12.01 4.25 8.15
N ARG A 251 12.66 3.39 7.34
CA ARG A 251 14.08 3.56 6.98
C ARG A 251 14.34 4.87 6.23
N PHE A 252 13.43 5.26 5.35
CA PHE A 252 13.52 6.56 4.66
C PHE A 252 13.46 7.72 5.65
N GLY A 253 12.49 7.74 6.57
CA GLY A 253 12.38 8.80 7.58
C GLY A 253 13.61 8.88 8.50
N GLU A 254 14.16 7.73 8.90
CA GLU A 254 15.39 7.65 9.71
C GLU A 254 16.61 8.20 8.96
N ALA A 255 16.82 7.77 7.71
CA ALA A 255 17.91 8.25 6.86
C ALA A 255 17.79 9.75 6.58
N PHE A 256 16.57 10.22 6.29
CA PHE A 256 16.32 11.63 5.96
C PHE A 256 16.77 12.58 7.07
N VAL A 257 16.39 12.31 8.33
CA VAL A 257 16.77 13.20 9.45
C VAL A 257 18.24 13.06 9.86
N ARG A 258 18.90 11.96 9.45
CA ARG A 258 20.36 11.78 9.62
C ARG A 258 21.17 12.39 8.49
N GLY A 259 20.53 12.88 7.42
CA GLY A 259 21.23 13.32 6.20
C GLY A 259 21.88 12.19 5.40
N GLU A 260 21.41 10.97 5.56
CA GLU A 260 21.92 9.79 4.87
C GLU A 260 21.21 9.58 3.51
N PRO A 261 21.89 9.11 2.46
CA PRO A 261 21.27 8.83 1.18
C PRO A 261 20.30 7.66 1.26
N TYR A 262 19.20 7.73 0.51
CA TYR A 262 18.20 6.67 0.43
C TYR A 262 17.66 6.53 -1.00
N ASP A 263 17.81 5.36 -1.61
CA ASP A 263 17.54 5.08 -3.02
C ASP A 263 16.32 4.19 -3.28
N LYS A 264 15.60 3.80 -2.20
CA LYS A 264 14.46 2.89 -2.32
C LYS A 264 13.13 3.65 -2.30
N LEU A 265 12.11 3.05 -2.93
CA LEU A 265 10.77 3.60 -2.91
C LEU A 265 10.21 3.67 -1.49
N ALA A 266 9.80 4.86 -1.08
CA ALA A 266 9.02 5.13 0.12
C ALA A 266 7.68 5.76 -0.30
N GLU A 267 6.61 4.97 -0.35
CA GLU A 267 5.28 5.41 -0.79
C GLU A 267 4.73 6.58 0.02
N GLY A 268 5.08 6.65 1.32
CA GLY A 268 4.68 7.74 2.20
C GLY A 268 5.15 9.12 1.74
N TYR A 269 6.26 9.21 0.99
CA TYR A 269 6.76 10.46 0.41
C TYR A 269 5.75 11.11 -0.56
N TYR A 270 5.05 10.29 -1.34
CA TYR A 270 3.99 10.75 -2.24
C TYR A 270 2.66 10.90 -1.49
N THR A 271 2.35 9.95 -0.62
CA THR A 271 1.09 9.89 0.11
C THR A 271 0.87 11.09 1.02
N VAL A 272 1.91 11.67 1.62
CA VAL A 272 1.75 12.82 2.51
C VAL A 272 1.16 14.03 1.78
N ARG A 273 1.52 14.25 0.52
CA ARG A 273 0.95 15.32 -0.32
C ARG A 273 -0.54 15.06 -0.58
N ALA A 274 -0.86 13.82 -0.99
CA ALA A 274 -2.24 13.40 -1.22
C ALA A 274 -3.13 13.59 0.02
N LEU A 275 -2.64 13.21 1.20
CA LEU A 275 -3.40 13.37 2.45
C LEU A 275 -3.66 14.84 2.79
N LEU A 276 -2.69 15.73 2.57
CA LEU A 276 -2.89 17.17 2.79
C LEU A 276 -3.88 17.77 1.80
N THR A 277 -3.87 17.33 0.54
CA THR A 277 -4.89 17.70 -0.44
C THR A 277 -6.28 17.29 0.05
N LEU A 278 -6.44 16.05 0.51
CA LEU A 278 -7.70 15.55 1.08
C LEU A 278 -8.07 16.28 2.38
N GLY A 279 -7.12 16.54 3.27
CA GLY A 279 -7.34 17.32 4.49
C GLY A 279 -7.92 18.69 4.18
N THR A 280 -7.37 19.39 3.18
CA THR A 280 -7.87 20.69 2.73
C THR A 280 -9.28 20.56 2.11
N GLN A 281 -9.49 19.56 1.25
CA GLN A 281 -10.77 19.34 0.55
C GLN A 281 -11.92 19.04 1.53
N TYR A 282 -11.65 18.27 2.58
CA TYR A 282 -12.66 17.84 3.56
C TYR A 282 -12.66 18.63 4.86
N GLY A 283 -11.83 19.68 4.96
CA GLY A 283 -11.77 20.56 6.13
C GLY A 283 -11.22 19.87 7.39
N VAL A 284 -10.28 18.92 7.25
CA VAL A 284 -9.70 18.15 8.35
C VAL A 284 -8.25 18.54 8.58
N GLU A 285 -7.91 18.97 9.79
CA GLU A 285 -6.51 19.18 10.19
C GLU A 285 -5.77 17.85 10.32
N LEU A 286 -4.61 17.75 9.70
CA LEU A 286 -3.73 16.59 9.70
C LEU A 286 -2.33 16.96 10.24
N PRO A 287 -2.21 17.33 11.53
CA PRO A 287 -0.99 17.93 12.08
C PRO A 287 0.26 17.03 11.99
N ILE A 288 0.12 15.71 12.06
CA ILE A 288 1.27 14.80 11.88
C ILE A 288 1.70 14.79 10.40
N CYS A 289 0.74 14.70 9.47
CA CYS A 289 1.03 14.80 8.04
C CYS A 289 1.64 16.15 7.68
N GLU A 290 1.13 17.28 8.23
CA GLU A 290 1.68 18.62 8.06
C GLU A 290 3.13 18.71 8.55
N ALA A 291 3.44 18.14 9.73
CA ALA A 291 4.79 18.11 10.27
C ALA A 291 5.74 17.30 9.37
N VAL A 292 5.32 16.11 8.94
CA VAL A 292 6.11 15.29 8.00
C VAL A 292 6.34 16.02 6.68
N HIS A 293 5.31 16.64 6.12
CA HIS A 293 5.42 17.42 4.88
C HIS A 293 6.40 18.57 5.02
N SER A 294 6.28 19.40 6.09
CA SER A 294 7.15 20.56 6.29
C SER A 294 8.62 20.16 6.45
N ILE A 295 8.89 19.00 7.05
CA ILE A 295 10.26 18.46 7.14
C ILE A 295 10.76 18.03 5.76
N LEU A 296 9.96 17.29 5.00
CA LEU A 296 10.39 16.68 3.74
C LEU A 296 10.52 17.69 2.60
N PHE A 297 9.64 18.71 2.54
CA PHE A 297 9.49 19.56 1.36
C PHE A 297 9.77 21.03 1.61
N GLU A 298 9.72 21.51 2.88
CA GLU A 298 9.88 22.92 3.24
C GLU A 298 11.17 23.18 4.03
N GLY A 299 11.96 22.12 4.26
CA GLY A 299 13.24 22.23 4.97
C GLY A 299 13.11 22.57 6.45
N ARG A 300 11.94 22.34 7.05
CA ARG A 300 11.73 22.59 8.49
C ARG A 300 12.58 21.63 9.31
N GLU A 301 13.24 22.18 10.34
CA GLU A 301 14.07 21.38 11.24
C GLU A 301 13.18 20.39 12.02
N PRO A 302 13.52 19.07 12.06
CA PRO A 302 12.66 18.03 12.60
C PRO A 302 12.27 18.22 14.08
N ARG A 303 13.21 18.65 14.95
CA ARG A 303 12.88 18.94 16.36
C ARG A 303 11.93 20.10 16.50
N SER A 304 12.10 21.15 15.69
CA SER A 304 11.21 22.31 15.68
C SER A 304 9.79 21.94 15.22
N ALA A 305 9.65 21.05 14.25
CA ALA A 305 8.35 20.53 13.83
C ALA A 305 7.68 19.74 14.95
N LEU A 306 8.43 18.88 15.65
CA LEU A 306 7.94 18.11 16.80
C LEU A 306 7.51 19.05 17.96
N ASP A 307 8.32 20.02 18.31
CA ASP A 307 8.01 21.00 19.36
C ASP A 307 6.72 21.76 19.06
N ALA A 308 6.48 22.08 17.79
CA ALA A 308 5.23 22.75 17.38
C ALA A 308 4.01 21.84 17.62
N LEU A 309 4.11 20.53 17.40
CA LEU A 309 3.02 19.57 17.72
C LEU A 309 2.70 19.57 19.22
N PHE A 310 3.70 19.62 20.08
CA PHE A 310 3.51 19.67 21.54
C PHE A 310 2.97 21.02 22.06
N LYS A 311 3.17 22.11 21.33
CA LYS A 311 2.68 23.46 21.67
C LYS A 311 1.25 23.73 21.19
N ARG A 312 0.63 22.80 20.44
CA ARG A 312 -0.76 22.94 20.01
C ARG A 312 -1.71 23.06 21.22
N GLU A 313 -2.86 23.70 20.99
CA GLU A 313 -3.90 23.80 22.02
C GLU A 313 -4.29 22.43 22.57
N ARG A 314 -4.57 22.40 23.87
CA ARG A 314 -5.00 21.17 24.54
C ARG A 314 -6.38 20.79 24.05
N LYS A 315 -6.51 19.57 23.54
CA LYS A 315 -7.79 18.97 23.10
C LYS A 315 -8.15 17.83 24.04
N ARG A 316 -9.43 17.48 24.09
CA ARG A 316 -9.86 16.23 24.76
C ARG A 316 -9.35 15.06 23.92
N GLU A 317 -8.94 13.96 24.58
CA GLU A 317 -8.25 12.85 23.91
C GLU A 317 -9.05 12.24 22.75
N LEU A 318 -10.35 12.05 22.95
CA LEU A 318 -11.26 11.40 22.00
C LEU A 318 -12.15 12.37 21.20
N LYS A 319 -11.86 13.68 21.27
CA LYS A 319 -12.60 14.70 20.50
C LYS A 319 -11.74 15.32 19.43
#